data_baaab3f3916fa9382c8c820f94035e4b
#
_entry.id   baaab3f3916fa9382c8c820f94035e4b
#
_cell.length_a   1.000
_cell.length_b   1.000
_cell.length_c   1.000
_cell.angle_alpha   90.00
_cell.angle_beta   90.00
_cell.angle_gamma   90.00
#
_symmetry.space_group_name_H-M   'P 1'
#
loop_
_entity.id
_entity.type
_entity.pdbx_description
1 polymer ?
#
loop_
_entity_poly.entity_id
_entity_poly.type
_entity_poly.pdbx_seq_one_letter_code
_entity_poly.pdbx_strand_id
1 'polypeptide(L)'
;MKKTTGFSIQQKHFLKEIQSTHSFISMLYTLEDISFFVKDSSFSLIFANPHFYQRLGLKSQEELLGKNDFELFPEPLAKKFRKDDEWIIRKSKPMTGLVELFLNLQGIPAWYLTNKFPIINKKGQSIGVMGIVKRYEKDSLNLTRDTKIETVINQLREESVNAPSINRLASENGISHRQLNRRFKEATGLTPQQFMVRSRIEKACQRLRETE
;
A
#
# COMPACT_ATOMS: atom_id res chain seq x y z
N MET A 1 -3.37 15.49 -14.37
CA MET A 1 -3.61 14.16 -14.96
C MET A 1 -2.42 13.79 -15.83
N LYS A 2 -1.46 12.97 -15.32
CA LYS A 2 -0.55 12.29 -16.24
C LYS A 2 -1.41 11.29 -17.01
N LYS A 3 -1.55 11.50 -18.33
CA LYS A 3 -2.12 10.52 -19.24
C LYS A 3 -1.41 9.19 -18.97
N THR A 4 -2.13 8.15 -18.62
CA THR A 4 -1.65 6.78 -18.78
C THR A 4 -1.22 6.70 -20.23
N THR A 5 0.08 6.73 -20.49
CA THR A 5 0.63 6.64 -21.84
C THR A 5 0.15 5.31 -22.38
N GLY A 6 -0.79 5.35 -23.30
CA GLY A 6 -1.25 4.15 -23.99
C GLY A 6 -0.04 3.50 -24.65
N PHE A 7 0.02 2.16 -24.60
CA PHE A 7 1.07 1.40 -25.27
C PHE A 7 1.17 1.80 -26.75
N SER A 8 2.40 2.01 -27.23
CA SER A 8 2.68 2.21 -28.65
C SER A 8 2.24 0.98 -29.47
N ILE A 9 2.14 1.12 -30.78
CA ILE A 9 1.81 0.02 -31.69
C ILE A 9 2.80 -1.14 -31.52
N GLN A 10 4.10 -0.83 -31.43
CA GLN A 10 5.16 -1.81 -31.24
C GLN A 10 5.02 -2.56 -29.91
N GLN A 11 4.74 -1.84 -28.80
CA GLN A 11 4.50 -2.46 -27.48
C GLN A 11 3.27 -3.37 -27.51
N LYS A 12 2.18 -2.94 -28.16
CA LYS A 12 0.97 -3.77 -28.28
C LYS A 12 1.22 -5.03 -29.09
N HIS A 13 2.01 -4.94 -30.16
CA HIS A 13 2.40 -6.09 -30.97
C HIS A 13 3.23 -7.05 -30.12
N PHE A 14 4.29 -6.57 -29.47
CA PHE A 14 5.16 -7.39 -28.61
C PHE A 14 4.38 -8.10 -27.49
N LEU A 15 3.45 -7.38 -26.83
CA LEU A 15 2.63 -7.98 -25.76
C LEU A 15 1.68 -9.09 -26.25
N LYS A 16 1.28 -9.07 -27.53
CA LYS A 16 0.48 -10.13 -28.13
C LYS A 16 1.27 -11.42 -28.40
N GLU A 17 2.57 -11.29 -28.64
CA GLU A 17 3.47 -12.43 -28.86
C GLU A 17 3.82 -13.18 -27.56
N ILE A 18 3.53 -12.57 -26.39
CA ILE A 18 3.79 -13.22 -25.10
C ILE A 18 2.78 -14.34 -24.87
N GLN A 19 3.27 -15.56 -24.94
CA GLN A 19 2.44 -16.76 -24.80
C GLN A 19 1.91 -16.95 -23.37
N SER A 20 2.68 -16.57 -22.35
CA SER A 20 2.28 -16.74 -20.95
C SER A 20 2.74 -15.59 -20.06
N THR A 21 2.05 -15.40 -18.94
CA THR A 21 2.44 -14.46 -17.88
C THR A 21 3.55 -15.02 -16.98
N HIS A 22 4.02 -16.24 -17.22
CA HIS A 22 4.98 -16.94 -16.36
C HIS A 22 6.26 -16.14 -16.11
N SER A 23 6.86 -15.58 -17.15
CA SER A 23 8.09 -14.77 -17.03
C SER A 23 7.91 -13.52 -16.18
N PHE A 24 6.76 -12.85 -16.28
CA PHE A 24 6.45 -11.69 -15.44
C PHE A 24 6.25 -12.08 -13.97
N ILE A 25 5.56 -13.18 -13.75
CA ILE A 25 5.35 -13.71 -12.39
C ILE A 25 6.68 -14.14 -11.79
N SER A 26 7.53 -14.86 -12.53
CA SER A 26 8.86 -15.26 -12.08
C SER A 26 9.73 -14.06 -11.71
N MET A 27 9.67 -12.98 -12.48
CA MET A 27 10.36 -11.74 -12.15
C MET A 27 9.84 -11.14 -10.83
N LEU A 28 8.53 -11.15 -10.59
CA LEU A 28 7.94 -10.64 -9.35
C LEU A 28 8.35 -11.47 -8.12
N TYR A 29 8.69 -12.74 -8.31
CA TYR A 29 9.23 -13.60 -7.25
C TYR A 29 10.63 -13.18 -6.77
N THR A 30 11.42 -12.52 -7.61
CA THR A 30 12.78 -12.09 -7.29
C THR A 30 12.83 -10.76 -6.54
N LEU A 31 11.69 -10.13 -6.27
CA LEU A 31 11.65 -8.87 -5.53
C LEU A 31 11.87 -9.11 -4.03
N GLU A 32 13.01 -8.69 -3.53
CA GLU A 32 13.43 -8.94 -2.13
C GLU A 32 12.79 -7.97 -1.12
N ASP A 33 12.58 -6.69 -1.51
CA ASP A 33 12.08 -5.65 -0.59
C ASP A 33 10.62 -5.23 -0.89
N ILE A 34 9.97 -5.92 -1.82
CA ILE A 34 8.62 -5.60 -2.26
C ILE A 34 7.74 -6.83 -2.13
N SER A 35 6.72 -6.72 -1.29
CA SER A 35 5.65 -7.73 -1.25
C SER A 35 4.77 -7.58 -2.49
N PHE A 36 4.53 -8.69 -3.18
CA PHE A 36 3.59 -8.79 -4.28
C PHE A 36 2.53 -9.84 -3.96
N PHE A 37 1.28 -9.53 -4.28
CA PHE A 37 0.15 -10.45 -4.09
C PHE A 37 -0.88 -10.34 -5.21
N VAL A 38 -1.62 -11.43 -5.39
CA VAL A 38 -2.81 -11.51 -6.25
C VAL A 38 -3.95 -12.15 -5.48
N LYS A 39 -5.14 -11.57 -5.60
CA LYS A 39 -6.41 -12.11 -5.09
C LYS A 39 -7.40 -12.26 -6.23
N ASP A 40 -8.25 -13.27 -6.15
CA ASP A 40 -9.38 -13.44 -7.05
C ASP A 40 -10.56 -12.52 -6.71
N SER A 41 -11.68 -12.68 -7.41
CA SER A 41 -12.91 -11.93 -7.18
C SER A 41 -13.61 -12.26 -5.86
N SER A 42 -13.25 -13.38 -5.22
CA SER A 42 -13.69 -13.76 -3.88
C SER A 42 -12.76 -13.25 -2.78
N PHE A 43 -11.73 -12.48 -3.18
CA PHE A 43 -10.69 -11.92 -2.31
C PHE A 43 -9.80 -12.96 -1.64
N SER A 44 -9.72 -14.15 -2.20
CA SER A 44 -8.81 -15.21 -1.78
C SER A 44 -7.45 -15.04 -2.46
N LEU A 45 -6.37 -15.25 -1.73
CA LEU A 45 -5.01 -15.17 -2.26
C LEU A 45 -4.76 -16.31 -3.26
N ILE A 46 -4.40 -15.92 -4.47
CA ILE A 46 -4.03 -16.82 -5.57
C ILE A 46 -2.52 -16.90 -5.71
N PHE A 47 -1.82 -15.82 -5.33
CA PHE A 47 -0.40 -15.69 -5.53
C PHE A 47 0.21 -14.68 -4.56
N ALA A 48 1.42 -14.99 -4.08
CA ALA A 48 2.24 -14.04 -3.32
C ALA A 48 3.72 -14.40 -3.48
N ASN A 49 4.60 -13.40 -3.52
CA ASN A 49 6.04 -13.65 -3.57
C ASN A 49 6.63 -13.97 -2.18
N PRO A 50 7.87 -14.47 -2.11
CA PRO A 50 8.52 -14.81 -0.83
C PRO A 50 8.49 -13.68 0.19
N HIS A 51 8.77 -12.44 -0.21
CA HIS A 51 8.74 -11.31 0.71
C HIS A 51 7.35 -11.06 1.33
N PHE A 52 6.25 -11.37 0.63
CA PHE A 52 4.90 -11.23 1.18
C PHE A 52 4.62 -12.28 2.26
N TYR A 53 4.81 -13.58 1.97
CA TYR A 53 4.47 -14.63 2.94
C TYR A 53 5.45 -14.69 4.11
N GLN A 54 6.75 -14.46 3.89
CA GLN A 54 7.75 -14.38 4.95
C GLN A 54 7.45 -13.23 5.92
N ARG A 55 6.97 -12.10 5.43
CA ARG A 55 6.56 -10.97 6.29
C ARG A 55 5.38 -11.31 7.20
N LEU A 56 4.59 -12.32 6.87
CA LEU A 56 3.53 -12.85 7.72
C LEU A 56 4.02 -14.00 8.63
N GLY A 57 5.33 -14.28 8.64
CA GLY A 57 5.92 -15.37 9.41
C GLY A 57 5.68 -16.76 8.82
N LEU A 58 5.20 -16.83 7.56
CA LEU A 58 4.92 -18.08 6.86
C LEU A 58 6.18 -18.58 6.12
N LYS A 59 6.29 -19.89 5.97
CA LYS A 59 7.46 -20.53 5.35
C LYS A 59 7.33 -20.69 3.85
N SER A 60 6.10 -20.78 3.36
CA SER A 60 5.84 -21.00 1.95
C SER A 60 4.54 -20.34 1.49
N GLN A 61 4.38 -20.22 0.18
CA GLN A 61 3.17 -19.65 -0.43
C GLN A 61 1.94 -20.53 -0.19
N GLU A 62 2.10 -21.85 -0.14
CA GLU A 62 1.03 -22.82 0.07
C GLU A 62 0.27 -22.57 1.37
N GLU A 63 0.94 -22.04 2.38
CA GLU A 63 0.33 -21.73 3.66
C GLU A 63 -0.68 -20.57 3.59
N LEU A 64 -0.65 -19.77 2.51
CA LEU A 64 -1.57 -18.64 2.35
C LEU A 64 -2.48 -18.72 1.12
N LEU A 65 -2.23 -19.63 0.17
CA LEU A 65 -3.12 -19.80 -0.96
C LEU A 65 -4.54 -20.17 -0.53
N GLY A 66 -5.52 -19.51 -1.12
CA GLY A 66 -6.94 -19.66 -0.80
C GLY A 66 -7.40 -18.89 0.46
N LYS A 67 -6.49 -18.42 1.31
CA LYS A 67 -6.84 -17.59 2.47
C LYS A 67 -7.23 -16.18 2.07
N ASN A 68 -8.07 -15.57 2.87
CA ASN A 68 -8.47 -14.17 2.73
C ASN A 68 -7.85 -13.30 3.85
N ASP A 69 -8.04 -11.98 3.76
CA ASP A 69 -7.45 -11.05 4.71
C ASP A 69 -7.86 -11.29 6.17
N PHE A 70 -9.06 -11.78 6.44
CA PHE A 70 -9.56 -12.00 7.80
C PHE A 70 -8.88 -13.18 8.50
N GLU A 71 -8.27 -14.09 7.72
CA GLU A 71 -7.49 -15.20 8.24
C GLU A 71 -6.02 -14.85 8.49
N LEU A 72 -5.54 -13.74 7.89
CA LEU A 72 -4.13 -13.35 7.88
C LEU A 72 -3.84 -12.09 8.70
N PHE A 73 -4.83 -11.24 8.89
CA PHE A 73 -4.65 -9.93 9.52
C PHE A 73 -5.70 -9.68 10.62
N PRO A 74 -5.36 -8.84 11.61
CA PRO A 74 -6.36 -8.37 12.58
C PRO A 74 -7.58 -7.76 11.88
N GLU A 75 -8.77 -8.02 12.43
CA GLU A 75 -10.06 -7.66 11.84
C GLU A 75 -10.16 -6.21 11.33
N PRO A 76 -9.67 -5.16 12.05
CA PRO A 76 -9.75 -3.79 11.55
C PRO A 76 -8.96 -3.56 10.26
N LEU A 77 -7.79 -4.23 10.09
CA LEU A 77 -6.99 -4.18 8.87
C LEU A 77 -7.64 -4.98 7.75
N ALA A 78 -8.10 -6.19 8.05
CA ALA A 78 -8.81 -7.04 7.10
C ALA A 78 -10.03 -6.35 6.50
N LYS A 79 -10.86 -5.70 7.34
CA LYS A 79 -12.00 -4.89 6.90
C LYS A 79 -11.58 -3.76 5.97
N LYS A 80 -10.48 -3.07 6.28
CA LYS A 80 -9.95 -2.00 5.43
C LYS A 80 -9.51 -2.55 4.08
N PHE A 81 -8.72 -3.62 4.07
CA PHE A 81 -8.23 -4.22 2.83
C PHE A 81 -9.37 -4.72 1.95
N ARG A 82 -10.36 -5.38 2.54
CA ARG A 82 -11.56 -5.83 1.86
C ARG A 82 -12.31 -4.66 1.20
N LYS A 83 -12.53 -3.57 1.92
CA LYS A 83 -13.20 -2.37 1.40
C LYS A 83 -12.46 -1.76 0.20
N ASP A 84 -11.13 -1.71 0.27
CA ASP A 84 -10.31 -1.20 -0.83
C ASP A 84 -10.42 -2.12 -2.06
N ASP A 85 -10.31 -3.44 -1.86
CA ASP A 85 -10.37 -4.44 -2.92
C ASP A 85 -11.75 -4.49 -3.59
N GLU A 86 -12.85 -4.41 -2.81
CA GLU A 86 -14.22 -4.28 -3.33
C GLU A 86 -14.38 -3.03 -4.20
N TRP A 87 -13.83 -1.90 -3.76
CA TRP A 87 -13.88 -0.67 -4.53
C TRP A 87 -13.14 -0.82 -5.86
N ILE A 88 -11.94 -1.43 -5.84
CA ILE A 88 -11.11 -1.66 -7.04
C ILE A 88 -11.86 -2.54 -8.04
N ILE A 89 -12.45 -3.65 -7.59
CA ILE A 89 -13.21 -4.56 -8.46
C ILE A 89 -14.43 -3.85 -9.04
N ARG A 90 -15.22 -3.18 -8.20
CA ARG A 90 -16.43 -2.48 -8.64
C ARG A 90 -16.16 -1.33 -9.61
N LYS A 91 -15.06 -0.59 -9.41
CA LYS A 91 -14.73 0.59 -10.22
C LYS A 91 -13.80 0.28 -11.39
N SER A 92 -13.19 -0.89 -11.41
CA SER A 92 -12.13 -1.27 -12.36
C SER A 92 -11.03 -0.21 -12.45
N LYS A 93 -10.68 0.40 -11.31
CA LYS A 93 -9.68 1.48 -11.22
C LYS A 93 -8.63 1.16 -10.16
N PRO A 94 -7.36 1.53 -10.41
CA PRO A 94 -6.31 1.33 -9.42
C PRO A 94 -6.45 2.27 -8.22
N MET A 95 -5.99 1.82 -7.08
CA MET A 95 -5.65 2.64 -5.91
C MET A 95 -4.14 2.66 -5.75
N THR A 96 -3.53 3.84 -5.81
CA THR A 96 -2.07 4.01 -5.72
C THR A 96 -1.69 5.04 -4.68
N GLY A 97 -0.51 4.86 -4.07
CA GLY A 97 0.00 5.80 -3.06
C GLY A 97 -0.69 5.67 -1.70
N LEU A 98 -1.28 4.51 -1.38
CA LEU A 98 -1.87 4.26 -0.07
C LEU A 98 -0.74 4.11 0.96
N VAL A 99 -0.68 5.03 1.91
CA VAL A 99 0.25 4.94 3.05
C VAL A 99 -0.47 4.24 4.20
N GLU A 100 0.02 3.08 4.59
CA GLU A 100 -0.65 2.19 5.53
C GLU A 100 0.30 1.79 6.67
N LEU A 101 -0.25 1.69 7.87
CA LEU A 101 0.48 1.17 9.02
C LEU A 101 0.04 -0.27 9.28
N PHE A 102 0.97 -1.20 9.20
CA PHE A 102 0.77 -2.57 9.67
C PHE A 102 2.06 -3.18 10.22
N LEU A 103 1.94 -4.36 10.79
CA LEU A 103 3.06 -4.99 11.48
C LEU A 103 4.10 -5.53 10.48
N ASN A 104 5.39 -5.32 10.79
CA ASN A 104 6.49 -5.97 10.09
C ASN A 104 6.68 -7.41 10.61
N LEU A 105 7.69 -8.12 10.09
CA LEU A 105 8.05 -9.50 10.49
C LEU A 105 8.26 -9.67 12.01
N GLN A 106 8.72 -8.63 12.68
CA GLN A 106 8.98 -8.62 14.11
C GLN A 106 7.75 -8.20 14.93
N GLY A 107 6.59 -8.03 14.30
CA GLY A 107 5.38 -7.55 14.97
C GLY A 107 5.43 -6.07 15.36
N ILE A 108 6.37 -5.29 14.80
CA ILE A 108 6.48 -3.86 15.04
C ILE A 108 5.63 -3.13 13.99
N PRO A 109 4.81 -2.13 14.39
CA PRO A 109 4.15 -1.25 13.46
C PRO A 109 5.17 -0.55 12.55
N ALA A 110 4.94 -0.58 11.26
CA ALA A 110 5.78 0.10 10.26
C ALA A 110 4.92 0.65 9.13
N TRP A 111 5.39 1.74 8.53
CA TRP A 111 4.70 2.37 7.42
C TRP A 111 5.02 1.68 6.11
N TYR A 112 3.99 1.47 5.31
CA TYR A 112 4.09 0.86 3.99
C TYR A 112 3.38 1.69 2.95
N LEU A 113 3.90 1.65 1.73
CA LEU A 113 3.25 2.15 0.55
C LEU A 113 2.63 1.01 -0.22
N THR A 114 1.34 1.08 -0.44
CA THR A 114 0.57 0.09 -1.17
C THR A 114 0.03 0.66 -2.47
N ASN A 115 0.21 -0.07 -3.56
CA ASN A 115 -0.45 0.18 -4.83
C ASN A 115 -1.23 -1.07 -5.21
N LYS A 116 -2.51 -0.89 -5.52
CA LYS A 116 -3.41 -1.98 -5.91
C LYS A 116 -4.01 -1.71 -7.27
N PHE A 117 -4.13 -2.75 -8.09
CA PHE A 117 -4.65 -2.68 -9.45
C PHE A 117 -5.72 -3.76 -9.68
N PRO A 118 -6.78 -3.46 -10.45
CA PRO A 118 -7.71 -4.50 -10.89
C PRO A 118 -7.03 -5.42 -11.89
N ILE A 119 -7.37 -6.71 -11.84
CA ILE A 119 -7.04 -7.69 -12.87
C ILE A 119 -8.23 -7.75 -13.81
N ILE A 120 -8.00 -7.37 -15.05
CA ILE A 120 -9.06 -7.29 -16.07
C ILE A 120 -8.92 -8.49 -17.02
N ASN A 121 -10.01 -9.25 -17.19
CA ASN A 121 -10.05 -10.35 -18.15
C ASN A 121 -10.23 -9.85 -19.61
N LYS A 122 -10.18 -10.78 -20.56
CA LYS A 122 -10.36 -10.47 -22.00
C LYS A 122 -11.73 -9.86 -22.34
N LYS A 123 -12.73 -10.03 -21.46
CA LYS A 123 -14.07 -9.44 -21.59
C LYS A 123 -14.20 -8.06 -20.96
N GLY A 124 -13.12 -7.50 -20.41
CA GLY A 124 -13.13 -6.20 -19.74
C GLY A 124 -13.66 -6.19 -18.32
N GLN A 125 -13.87 -7.36 -17.71
CA GLN A 125 -14.39 -7.50 -16.35
C GLN A 125 -13.26 -7.60 -15.34
N SER A 126 -13.38 -6.96 -14.19
CA SER A 126 -12.47 -7.14 -13.05
C SER A 126 -12.71 -8.51 -12.41
N ILE A 127 -11.69 -9.37 -12.46
CA ILE A 127 -11.72 -10.73 -11.93
C ILE A 127 -10.84 -10.92 -10.70
N GLY A 128 -10.22 -9.87 -10.22
CA GLY A 128 -9.35 -9.92 -9.06
C GLY A 128 -8.62 -8.61 -8.83
N VAL A 129 -7.76 -8.62 -7.83
CA VAL A 129 -6.89 -7.51 -7.44
C VAL A 129 -5.46 -8.01 -7.33
N MET A 130 -4.51 -7.25 -7.87
CA MET A 130 -3.10 -7.45 -7.59
C MET A 130 -2.51 -6.21 -6.94
N GLY A 131 -1.49 -6.39 -6.14
CA GLY A 131 -0.86 -5.27 -5.45
C GLY A 131 0.59 -5.48 -5.11
N ILE A 132 1.26 -4.35 -4.94
CA ILE A 132 2.60 -4.29 -4.38
C ILE A 132 2.58 -3.49 -3.09
N VAL A 133 3.36 -3.95 -2.12
CA VAL A 133 3.53 -3.30 -0.82
C VAL A 133 5.02 -3.21 -0.54
N LYS A 134 5.52 -2.00 -0.34
CA LYS A 134 6.91 -1.76 0.04
C LYS A 134 6.99 -0.92 1.30
N ARG A 135 8.08 -1.06 2.05
CA ARG A 135 8.31 -0.20 3.20
C ARG A 135 8.33 1.27 2.76
N TYR A 136 7.64 2.11 3.52
CA TYR A 136 7.63 3.54 3.28
C TYR A 136 8.87 4.15 3.92
N GLU A 137 9.88 4.45 3.11
CA GLU A 137 11.13 5.10 3.52
C GLU A 137 11.08 6.59 3.19
N LYS A 138 11.86 7.38 3.94
CA LYS A 138 11.91 8.84 3.80
C LYS A 138 12.31 9.29 2.39
N ASP A 139 13.25 8.56 1.77
CA ASP A 139 13.78 8.90 0.44
C ASP A 139 12.92 8.38 -0.72
N SER A 140 11.81 7.73 -0.42
CA SER A 140 10.84 7.28 -1.44
C SER A 140 10.01 8.44 -2.02
N LEU A 141 10.66 9.60 -2.17
CA LEU A 141 10.13 10.89 -2.58
C LEU A 141 9.57 10.86 -4.01
N ASN A 142 8.35 10.42 -4.20
CA ASN A 142 7.53 10.67 -5.40
C ASN A 142 6.16 9.98 -5.33
N LEU A 143 5.64 9.72 -4.13
CA LEU A 143 4.56 8.78 -3.92
C LEU A 143 3.18 9.41 -3.83
N THR A 144 3.09 10.67 -3.45
CA THR A 144 1.85 11.43 -3.55
C THR A 144 2.00 12.48 -4.64
N ARG A 145 0.99 12.65 -5.48
CA ARG A 145 0.91 13.76 -6.44
C ARG A 145 0.80 15.12 -5.75
N ASP A 146 0.76 15.11 -4.43
CA ASP A 146 0.54 16.27 -3.58
C ASP A 146 1.75 16.49 -2.67
N THR A 147 2.70 17.28 -3.17
CA THR A 147 3.94 17.61 -2.46
C THR A 147 3.70 18.21 -1.06
N LYS A 148 2.61 18.98 -0.88
CA LYS A 148 2.26 19.54 0.43
C LYS A 148 1.87 18.48 1.44
N ILE A 149 1.09 17.48 1.02
CA ILE A 149 0.70 16.36 1.89
C ILE A 149 1.89 15.48 2.20
N GLU A 150 2.79 15.26 1.24
CA GLU A 150 4.03 14.54 1.45
C GLU A 150 4.92 15.22 2.50
N THR A 151 5.08 16.54 2.43
CA THR A 151 5.79 17.32 3.44
C THR A 151 5.17 17.13 4.83
N VAL A 152 3.85 17.20 4.94
CA VAL A 152 3.14 16.99 6.22
C VAL A 152 3.34 15.57 6.75
N ILE A 153 3.29 14.54 5.87
CA ILE A 153 3.55 13.15 6.27
C ILE A 153 4.95 13.02 6.89
N ASN A 154 5.97 13.59 6.23
CA ASN A 154 7.34 13.53 6.69
C ASN A 154 7.52 14.28 8.03
N GLN A 155 6.97 15.48 8.16
CA GLN A 155 6.99 16.24 9.42
C GLN A 155 6.35 15.45 10.58
N LEU A 156 5.18 14.85 10.38
CA LEU A 156 4.51 14.04 11.41
C LEU A 156 5.27 12.77 11.79
N ARG A 157 6.07 12.19 10.88
CA ARG A 157 6.94 11.05 11.17
C ARG A 157 8.18 11.43 11.95
N GLU A 158 8.82 12.53 11.58
CA GLU A 158 10.06 12.99 12.22
C GLU A 158 9.83 13.51 13.63
N GLU A 159 8.84 14.36 13.80
CA GLU A 159 8.57 15.11 15.04
C GLU A 159 7.48 14.47 15.91
N SER A 160 7.34 13.14 15.88
CA SER A 160 6.21 12.47 16.53
C SER A 160 6.06 12.75 18.03
N VAL A 161 7.15 13.11 18.74
CA VAL A 161 7.12 13.47 20.18
C VAL A 161 6.69 14.93 20.36
N ASN A 162 7.26 15.85 19.58
CA ASN A 162 7.00 17.29 19.63
C ASN A 162 6.28 17.79 18.37
N ALA A 163 5.42 16.95 17.78
CA ALA A 163 4.75 17.28 16.53
C ALA A 163 3.98 18.61 16.67
N PRO A 164 4.11 19.50 15.68
CA PRO A 164 3.35 20.76 15.66
C PRO A 164 1.86 20.46 15.61
N SER A 165 1.05 21.41 16.06
CA SER A 165 -0.41 21.26 15.97
C SER A 165 -0.85 21.11 14.50
N ILE A 166 -1.94 20.42 14.26
CA ILE A 166 -2.47 20.21 12.90
C ILE A 166 -2.78 21.56 12.22
N ASN A 167 -3.22 22.57 13.00
CA ASN A 167 -3.44 23.91 12.49
C ASN A 167 -2.15 24.58 12.02
N ARG A 168 -1.05 24.41 12.77
CA ARG A 168 0.26 24.93 12.41
C ARG A 168 0.79 24.24 11.13
N LEU A 169 0.70 22.92 11.05
CA LEU A 169 1.05 22.16 9.84
C LEU A 169 0.27 22.63 8.61
N ALA A 170 -1.01 22.89 8.75
CA ALA A 170 -1.83 23.41 7.67
C ALA A 170 -1.35 24.79 7.20
N SER A 171 -1.13 25.73 8.14
CA SER A 171 -0.67 27.08 7.83
C SER A 171 0.72 27.12 7.20
N GLU A 172 1.68 26.34 7.73
CA GLU A 172 3.05 26.24 7.19
C GLU A 172 3.07 25.69 5.75
N ASN A 173 2.10 24.85 5.39
CA ASN A 173 1.97 24.31 4.04
C ASN A 173 0.99 25.10 3.14
N GLY A 174 0.49 26.26 3.61
CA GLY A 174 -0.37 27.14 2.83
C GLY A 174 -1.69 26.47 2.40
N ILE A 175 -2.30 25.70 3.30
CA ILE A 175 -3.62 25.08 3.10
C ILE A 175 -4.48 25.23 4.38
N SER A 176 -5.81 25.22 4.22
CA SER A 176 -6.69 25.25 5.39
C SER A 176 -6.69 23.91 6.12
N HIS A 177 -7.00 23.92 7.42
CA HIS A 177 -7.18 22.68 8.23
C HIS A 177 -8.14 21.68 7.57
N ARG A 178 -9.25 22.17 6.99
CA ARG A 178 -10.23 21.32 6.29
C ARG A 178 -9.62 20.67 5.03
N GLN A 179 -8.86 21.45 4.24
CA GLN A 179 -8.16 20.94 3.07
C GLN A 179 -7.09 19.91 3.46
N LEU A 180 -6.31 20.20 4.52
CA LEU A 180 -5.33 19.24 5.03
C LEU A 180 -5.99 17.94 5.42
N ASN A 181 -7.03 17.96 6.26
CA ASN A 181 -7.72 16.72 6.67
C ASN A 181 -8.25 15.91 5.48
N ARG A 182 -8.89 16.56 4.52
CA ARG A 182 -9.45 15.89 3.33
C ARG A 182 -8.34 15.27 2.49
N ARG A 183 -7.34 16.07 2.06
CA ARG A 183 -6.26 15.63 1.17
C ARG A 183 -5.37 14.58 1.83
N PHE A 184 -5.07 14.75 3.12
CA PHE A 184 -4.30 13.80 3.90
C PHE A 184 -5.02 12.44 4.02
N LYS A 185 -6.35 12.46 4.28
CA LYS A 185 -7.16 11.25 4.33
C LYS A 185 -7.29 10.57 2.97
N GLU A 186 -7.37 11.33 1.88
CA GLU A 186 -7.34 10.81 0.51
C GLU A 186 -6.00 10.11 0.20
N ALA A 187 -4.88 10.67 0.69
CA ALA A 187 -3.54 10.13 0.45
C ALA A 187 -3.19 8.93 1.35
N THR A 188 -3.60 8.96 2.62
CA THR A 188 -3.14 7.99 3.63
C THR A 188 -4.24 7.07 4.18
N GLY A 189 -5.50 7.34 3.86
CA GLY A 189 -6.64 6.69 4.50
C GLY A 189 -6.92 7.13 5.95
N LEU A 190 -6.07 8.00 6.53
CA LEU A 190 -6.12 8.44 7.92
C LEU A 190 -6.28 9.96 8.00
N THR A 191 -6.80 10.46 9.10
CA THR A 191 -6.65 11.89 9.43
C THR A 191 -5.22 12.17 9.91
N PRO A 192 -4.70 13.42 9.79
CA PRO A 192 -3.39 13.79 10.35
C PRO A 192 -3.24 13.43 11.83
N GLN A 193 -4.30 13.59 12.62
CA GLN A 193 -4.32 13.25 14.04
C GLN A 193 -4.17 11.73 14.26
N GLN A 194 -4.90 10.91 13.52
CA GLN A 194 -4.78 9.45 13.59
C GLN A 194 -3.39 8.98 13.15
N PHE A 195 -2.84 9.59 12.12
CA PHE A 195 -1.50 9.29 11.65
C PHE A 195 -0.45 9.61 12.72
N MET A 196 -0.52 10.80 13.35
CA MET A 196 0.38 11.22 14.43
C MET A 196 0.35 10.24 15.61
N VAL A 197 -0.84 9.82 16.06
CA VAL A 197 -0.97 8.86 17.16
C VAL A 197 -0.29 7.53 16.79
N ARG A 198 -0.52 7.02 15.58
CA ARG A 198 0.10 5.77 15.11
C ARG A 198 1.62 5.89 14.98
N SER A 199 2.15 7.01 14.49
CA SER A 199 3.60 7.25 14.43
C SER A 199 4.25 7.28 15.81
N ARG A 200 3.55 7.79 16.83
CA ARG A 200 4.01 7.73 18.23
C ARG A 200 4.07 6.31 18.77
N ILE A 201 3.05 5.51 18.47
CA ILE A 201 3.02 4.10 18.86
C ILE A 201 4.17 3.33 18.20
N GLU A 202 4.40 3.52 16.89
CA GLU A 202 5.52 2.91 16.16
C GLU A 202 6.86 3.22 16.85
N LYS A 203 7.13 4.49 17.12
CA LYS A 203 8.38 4.90 17.78
C LYS A 203 8.50 4.38 19.22
N ALA A 204 7.40 4.34 19.96
CA ALA A 204 7.40 3.77 21.31
C ALA A 204 7.74 2.27 21.29
N CYS A 205 7.13 1.50 20.39
CA CYS A 205 7.44 0.09 20.22
C CYS A 205 8.90 -0.14 19.80
N GLN A 206 9.42 0.70 18.90
CA GLN A 206 10.81 0.61 18.48
C GLN A 206 11.76 0.88 19.64
N ARG A 207 11.55 1.95 20.42
CA ARG A 207 12.40 2.28 21.59
C ARG A 207 12.39 1.21 22.66
N LEU A 208 11.22 0.61 22.96
CA LEU A 208 11.14 -0.46 23.96
C LEU A 208 11.99 -1.66 23.57
N ARG A 209 12.11 -1.97 22.27
CA ARG A 209 12.94 -3.09 21.80
C ARG A 209 14.44 -2.77 21.75
N GLU A 210 14.81 -1.52 21.57
CA GLU A 210 16.21 -1.08 21.59
C GLU A 210 16.79 -1.02 23.01
N THR A 211 15.93 -1.12 24.04
CA THR A 211 16.31 -1.06 25.45
C THR A 211 16.29 -2.45 26.14
N GLU A 212 15.87 -3.50 25.44
CA GLU A 212 16.03 -4.90 25.83
C GLU A 212 17.34 -5.49 25.26
#